data_08dceb7b3f18e59868a8360fd03f8680
#
_entry.id   08dceb7b3f18e59868a8360fd03f8680
#
_cell.length_a   1.000
_cell.length_b   1.000
_cell.length_c   1.000
_cell.angle_alpha   90.00
_cell.angle_beta   90.00
_cell.angle_gamma   90.00
#
_symmetry.space_group_name_H-M   'P 1'
#
loop_
_entity.id
_entity.type
_entity.pdbx_description
1 polymer ?
#
loop_
_entity_poly.entity_id
_entity_poly.type
_entity_poly.pdbx_seq_one_letter_code
_entity_poly.pdbx_strand_id
1 'polypeptide(L)'
;MLFISPKSAAAQPDAASRAGTPDQTYLIIRSDDGGMSHSVNMALEKLIDTGLPVSVSVMFPTPWYLETVDLLKRHPDVAVGIHLTLNSEWKNCRWGPVAGSAAVPSLVDANGYFFPSAEALHQNHPDLGQVETELRAQINRALHSGLKIDYVDYHMGTVFDDPQFLAIAEKLAREYGLGMMGYFGDTRENPQYDAAPSAKTDSVIAFVDRLHPGYNVLVTHVGIDNAELGALVDMNTSGPLADMSRNRQGELDAVTSPRFRAAVAGRKLHLITYRQLIAMQGLSAMRRPRG
;
A
#
# COMPACT_ATOMS: atom_id res chain seq x y z
N MET A 1 -39.99 40.84 -34.61
CA MET A 1 -38.62 40.43 -34.96
C MET A 1 -37.74 40.53 -33.71
N LEU A 2 -37.61 39.42 -32.98
CA LEU A 2 -36.72 39.36 -31.82
C LEU A 2 -35.38 38.76 -32.27
N PHE A 3 -34.30 39.51 -32.12
CA PHE A 3 -32.95 39.03 -32.30
C PHE A 3 -32.48 38.25 -31.05
N ILE A 4 -32.23 36.97 -31.24
CA ILE A 4 -31.59 36.12 -30.23
C ILE A 4 -30.08 36.16 -30.49
N SER A 5 -29.32 36.75 -29.58
CA SER A 5 -27.86 36.71 -29.58
C SER A 5 -27.35 35.32 -29.18
N PRO A 6 -26.33 34.76 -29.86
CA PRO A 6 -25.78 33.49 -29.46
C PRO A 6 -24.96 33.64 -28.19
N LYS A 7 -25.22 32.76 -27.20
CA LYS A 7 -24.38 32.61 -25.99
C LYS A 7 -22.99 32.14 -26.41
N SER A 8 -22.00 32.90 -26.03
CA SER A 8 -20.58 32.54 -26.07
C SER A 8 -20.35 31.24 -25.30
N ALA A 9 -19.86 30.21 -25.96
CA ALA A 9 -19.38 29.02 -25.35
C ALA A 9 -18.09 29.35 -24.57
N ALA A 10 -18.14 29.20 -23.26
CA ALA A 10 -16.95 29.27 -22.43
C ALA A 10 -15.98 28.16 -22.83
N ALA A 11 -14.79 28.52 -23.24
CA ALA A 11 -13.71 27.60 -23.53
C ALA A 11 -13.38 26.78 -22.26
N GLN A 12 -13.48 25.47 -22.35
CA GLN A 12 -12.91 24.58 -21.33
C GLN A 12 -11.38 24.76 -21.35
N PRO A 13 -10.72 24.86 -20.15
CA PRO A 13 -9.28 24.93 -20.14
C PRO A 13 -8.68 23.61 -20.61
N ASP A 14 -7.75 23.69 -21.53
CA ASP A 14 -6.94 22.62 -22.08
C ASP A 14 -6.24 21.83 -20.95
N ALA A 15 -6.72 20.62 -20.67
CA ALA A 15 -6.17 19.70 -19.66
C ALA A 15 -4.93 18.93 -20.16
N ALA A 16 -4.14 19.53 -21.06
CA ALA A 16 -2.91 18.96 -21.61
C ALA A 16 -1.68 19.76 -21.20
N SER A 17 -1.50 19.99 -19.89
CA SER A 17 -0.32 20.69 -19.39
C SER A 17 0.26 19.99 -18.16
N ARG A 18 1.32 19.19 -18.40
CA ARG A 18 2.46 18.98 -17.52
C ARG A 18 2.26 18.13 -16.26
N ALA A 19 2.52 16.82 -16.38
CA ALA A 19 3.13 16.06 -15.29
C ALA A 19 4.62 16.46 -15.14
N GLY A 20 4.87 17.68 -14.66
CA GLY A 20 6.18 18.09 -14.16
C GLY A 20 6.25 17.74 -12.68
N THR A 21 7.44 17.37 -12.18
CA THR A 21 7.67 17.24 -10.74
C THR A 21 7.28 18.54 -10.07
N PRO A 22 6.42 18.57 -9.04
CA PRO A 22 6.06 19.79 -8.35
C PRO A 22 7.29 20.43 -7.69
N ASP A 23 7.33 21.76 -7.60
CA ASP A 23 8.38 22.50 -6.87
C ASP A 23 8.30 22.26 -5.35
N GLN A 24 7.19 21.74 -4.87
CA GLN A 24 6.96 21.46 -3.45
C GLN A 24 7.30 20.01 -3.11
N THR A 25 7.70 19.79 -1.86
CA THR A 25 7.98 18.44 -1.35
C THR A 25 6.75 17.89 -0.66
N TYR A 26 6.18 16.84 -1.23
CA TYR A 26 5.06 16.10 -0.66
C TYR A 26 5.55 14.81 -0.01
N LEU A 27 4.92 14.45 1.11
CA LEU A 27 5.16 13.20 1.80
C LEU A 27 3.83 12.46 2.00
N ILE A 28 3.80 11.21 1.56
CA ILE A 28 2.73 10.24 1.81
C ILE A 28 3.26 9.24 2.83
N ILE A 29 2.57 9.09 3.96
CA ILE A 29 2.80 8.00 4.90
C ILE A 29 1.87 6.86 4.48
N ARG A 30 2.45 5.72 4.11
CA ARG A 30 1.70 4.52 3.74
C ARG A 30 2.04 3.39 4.69
N SER A 31 1.03 2.85 5.37
CA SER A 31 1.19 1.66 6.19
C SER A 31 0.63 0.44 5.47
N ASP A 32 1.48 -0.57 5.31
CA ASP A 32 1.16 -1.81 4.62
C ASP A 32 0.62 -2.87 5.61
N ASP A 33 0.19 -4.01 5.08
CA ASP A 33 -0.24 -5.21 5.78
C ASP A 33 -1.50 -5.08 6.65
N GLY A 34 -2.36 -4.10 6.41
CA GLY A 34 -3.65 -3.99 7.10
C GLY A 34 -4.46 -5.28 6.96
N GLY A 35 -4.91 -5.85 8.08
CA GLY A 35 -5.66 -7.11 8.11
C GLY A 35 -4.81 -8.37 8.30
N MET A 36 -3.49 -8.27 8.32
CA MET A 36 -2.62 -9.42 8.51
C MET A 36 -2.85 -10.08 9.88
N SER A 37 -2.91 -9.28 10.95
CA SER A 37 -3.17 -9.74 12.31
C SER A 37 -3.88 -8.67 13.13
N HIS A 38 -4.46 -9.07 14.27
CA HIS A 38 -5.05 -8.13 15.23
C HIS A 38 -4.02 -7.11 15.75
N SER A 39 -2.80 -7.56 16.01
CA SER A 39 -1.70 -6.69 16.47
C SER A 39 -1.32 -5.61 15.46
N VAL A 40 -1.38 -5.92 14.17
CA VAL A 40 -1.19 -4.92 13.08
C VAL A 40 -2.35 -3.93 13.07
N ASN A 41 -3.59 -4.41 13.18
CA ASN A 41 -4.77 -3.55 13.16
C ASN A 41 -4.80 -2.58 14.35
N MET A 42 -4.43 -3.05 15.56
CA MET A 42 -4.27 -2.17 16.73
C MET A 42 -3.18 -1.12 16.54
N ALA A 43 -2.10 -1.46 15.84
CA ALA A 43 -1.05 -0.50 15.51
C ALA A 43 -1.51 0.54 14.48
N LEU A 44 -2.28 0.11 13.47
CA LEU A 44 -2.89 1.01 12.51
C LEU A 44 -3.84 2.01 13.17
N GLU A 45 -4.67 1.58 14.12
CA GLU A 45 -5.54 2.46 14.87
C GLU A 45 -4.72 3.53 15.62
N LYS A 46 -3.64 3.14 16.32
CA LYS A 46 -2.74 4.10 16.97
C LYS A 46 -2.07 5.07 15.99
N LEU A 47 -1.67 4.61 14.82
CA LEU A 47 -1.11 5.49 13.79
C LEU A 47 -2.16 6.49 13.28
N ILE A 48 -3.37 6.04 12.99
CA ILE A 48 -4.49 6.88 12.53
C ILE A 48 -4.86 7.92 13.60
N ASP A 49 -4.93 7.51 14.87
CA ASP A 49 -5.25 8.39 16.01
C ASP A 49 -4.23 9.52 16.21
N THR A 50 -3.06 9.43 15.59
CA THR A 50 -2.11 10.54 15.57
C THR A 50 -2.64 11.77 14.85
N GLY A 51 -3.66 11.62 13.99
CA GLY A 51 -4.20 12.67 13.13
C GLY A 51 -3.30 13.04 11.94
N LEU A 52 -2.23 12.30 11.68
CA LEU A 52 -1.44 12.45 10.47
C LEU A 52 -2.22 11.94 9.25
N PRO A 53 -2.15 12.61 8.09
CA PRO A 53 -2.65 12.03 6.85
C PRO A 53 -1.94 10.73 6.53
N VAL A 54 -2.67 9.61 6.52
CA VAL A 54 -2.12 8.29 6.23
C VAL A 54 -2.87 7.59 5.10
N SER A 55 -2.19 6.70 4.42
CA SER A 55 -2.76 5.73 3.49
C SER A 55 -2.53 4.33 4.06
N VAL A 56 -3.50 3.45 3.97
CA VAL A 56 -3.41 2.08 4.49
C VAL A 56 -3.65 1.11 3.34
N SER A 57 -2.71 0.19 3.15
CA SER A 57 -2.82 -0.89 2.17
C SER A 57 -3.30 -2.17 2.86
N VAL A 58 -4.47 -2.68 2.44
CA VAL A 58 -5.18 -3.77 3.10
C VAL A 58 -4.98 -5.07 2.34
N MET A 59 -4.60 -6.13 3.07
CA MET A 59 -4.46 -7.50 2.57
C MET A 59 -5.82 -8.22 2.66
N PHE A 60 -6.61 -8.19 1.61
CA PHE A 60 -7.94 -8.79 1.61
C PHE A 60 -7.97 -10.35 1.68
N PRO A 61 -6.90 -11.11 1.34
CA PRO A 61 -6.85 -12.54 1.59
C PRO A 61 -6.67 -12.95 3.06
N THR A 62 -6.22 -12.04 3.93
CA THR A 62 -5.83 -12.35 5.31
C THR A 62 -7.01 -12.43 6.27
N PRO A 63 -6.90 -13.17 7.40
CA PRO A 63 -8.04 -13.47 8.25
C PRO A 63 -8.60 -12.25 9.01
N TRP A 64 -7.80 -11.21 9.27
CA TRP A 64 -8.19 -10.05 10.07
C TRP A 64 -8.62 -8.83 9.24
N TYR A 65 -8.78 -8.96 7.91
CA TYR A 65 -9.14 -7.82 7.05
C TYR A 65 -10.47 -7.16 7.42
N LEU A 66 -11.45 -7.93 7.95
CA LEU A 66 -12.74 -7.37 8.35
C LEU A 66 -12.61 -6.37 9.49
N GLU A 67 -11.73 -6.61 10.45
CA GLU A 67 -11.44 -5.65 11.52
C GLU A 67 -10.82 -4.36 10.96
N THR A 68 -9.90 -4.49 10.00
CA THR A 68 -9.36 -3.32 9.29
C THR A 68 -10.44 -2.56 8.53
N VAL A 69 -11.37 -3.27 7.89
CA VAL A 69 -12.52 -2.65 7.21
C VAL A 69 -13.36 -1.84 8.20
N ASP A 70 -13.66 -2.40 9.37
CA ASP A 70 -14.43 -1.71 10.40
C ASP A 70 -13.67 -0.50 10.98
N LEU A 71 -12.36 -0.62 11.18
CA LEU A 71 -11.50 0.50 11.55
C LEU A 71 -11.56 1.63 10.52
N LEU A 72 -11.32 1.30 9.24
CA LEU A 72 -11.25 2.30 8.17
C LEU A 72 -12.60 2.95 7.85
N LYS A 73 -13.72 2.27 8.10
CA LYS A 73 -15.06 2.89 8.02
C LYS A 73 -15.27 4.00 9.05
N ARG A 74 -14.62 3.91 10.22
CA ARG A 74 -14.65 4.99 11.23
C ARG A 74 -13.73 6.15 10.88
N HIS A 75 -12.78 5.96 9.94
CA HIS A 75 -11.78 6.95 9.55
C HIS A 75 -11.81 7.22 8.03
N PRO A 76 -12.86 7.86 7.50
CA PRO A 76 -13.07 8.03 6.05
C PRO A 76 -12.01 8.90 5.36
N ASP A 77 -11.22 9.66 6.13
CA ASP A 77 -10.13 10.51 5.61
C ASP A 77 -8.88 9.69 5.25
N VAL A 78 -8.73 8.50 5.79
CA VAL A 78 -7.65 7.57 5.42
C VAL A 78 -7.85 7.12 3.98
N ALA A 79 -6.79 7.20 3.17
CA ALA A 79 -6.81 6.61 1.83
C ALA A 79 -6.59 5.10 1.91
N VAL A 80 -7.38 4.35 1.16
CA VAL A 80 -7.35 2.88 1.21
C VAL A 80 -6.81 2.30 -0.08
N GLY A 81 -5.74 1.52 0.05
CA GLY A 81 -5.19 0.70 -1.02
C GLY A 81 -5.53 -0.78 -0.88
N ILE A 82 -5.47 -1.50 -1.98
CA ILE A 82 -5.49 -2.96 -1.99
C ILE A 82 -4.05 -3.43 -2.07
N HIS A 83 -3.58 -4.09 -1.00
CA HIS A 83 -2.27 -4.73 -0.95
C HIS A 83 -2.34 -6.07 -1.65
N LEU A 84 -2.16 -6.06 -2.99
CA LEU A 84 -2.28 -7.25 -3.84
C LEU A 84 -1.31 -8.33 -3.37
N THR A 85 -1.85 -9.46 -2.98
CA THR A 85 -1.13 -10.48 -2.22
C THR A 85 -1.15 -11.82 -2.95
N LEU A 86 0.04 -12.37 -3.26
CA LEU A 86 0.21 -13.71 -3.83
C LEU A 86 1.16 -14.59 -3.00
N ASN A 87 1.52 -14.12 -1.80
CA ASN A 87 2.41 -14.82 -0.87
C ASN A 87 1.79 -14.96 0.51
N SER A 88 2.27 -15.94 1.29
CA SER A 88 1.88 -16.18 2.66
C SER A 88 3.11 -16.69 3.43
N GLU A 89 3.91 -15.77 3.94
CA GLU A 89 5.26 -16.00 4.48
C GLU A 89 5.28 -16.46 5.95
N TRP A 90 4.18 -16.29 6.68
CA TRP A 90 4.14 -16.58 8.12
C TRP A 90 3.85 -18.04 8.41
N LYS A 91 4.78 -18.77 9.03
CA LYS A 91 4.68 -20.19 9.32
C LYS A 91 3.41 -20.57 10.08
N ASN A 92 3.03 -19.77 11.06
CA ASN A 92 1.93 -20.05 11.98
C ASN A 92 0.62 -19.29 11.64
N CYS A 93 0.64 -18.47 10.59
CA CYS A 93 -0.52 -17.67 10.16
C CYS A 93 -0.56 -17.63 8.62
N ARG A 94 -1.00 -18.72 8.01
CA ARG A 94 -1.07 -18.88 6.57
C ARG A 94 -2.43 -18.45 6.04
N TRP A 95 -2.42 -17.88 4.86
CA TRP A 95 -3.65 -17.54 4.13
C TRP A 95 -3.57 -18.06 2.69
N GLY A 96 -4.75 -18.25 2.11
CA GLY A 96 -4.91 -18.70 0.74
C GLY A 96 -5.68 -17.68 -0.11
N PRO A 97 -5.95 -18.04 -1.37
CA PRO A 97 -6.55 -17.14 -2.34
C PRO A 97 -8.01 -16.78 -2.02
N VAL A 98 -8.38 -15.56 -2.35
CA VAL A 98 -9.77 -15.07 -2.30
C VAL A 98 -10.67 -15.83 -3.28
N ALA A 99 -10.12 -16.18 -4.45
CA ALA A 99 -10.84 -16.97 -5.46
C ALA A 99 -11.08 -18.43 -5.04
N GLY A 100 -10.36 -18.89 -4.00
CA GLY A 100 -10.36 -20.27 -3.54
C GLY A 100 -9.34 -21.15 -4.28
N SER A 101 -8.69 -22.06 -3.54
CA SER A 101 -7.58 -22.89 -4.06
C SER A 101 -7.97 -23.76 -5.26
N ALA A 102 -9.22 -24.19 -5.35
CA ALA A 102 -9.70 -24.98 -6.49
C ALA A 102 -9.78 -24.16 -7.80
N ALA A 103 -9.98 -22.85 -7.73
CA ALA A 103 -10.03 -21.97 -8.89
C ALA A 103 -8.64 -21.55 -9.37
N VAL A 104 -7.66 -21.53 -8.48
CA VAL A 104 -6.29 -21.06 -8.76
C VAL A 104 -5.23 -22.02 -8.22
N PRO A 105 -5.26 -23.33 -8.60
CA PRO A 105 -4.39 -24.35 -8.05
C PRO A 105 -2.89 -24.10 -8.30
N SER A 106 -2.50 -23.35 -9.33
CA SER A 106 -1.09 -23.02 -9.58
C SER A 106 -0.53 -21.97 -8.61
N LEU A 107 -1.37 -21.31 -7.82
CA LEU A 107 -0.95 -20.24 -6.90
C LEU A 107 -0.78 -20.75 -5.46
N VAL A 108 -1.08 -22.04 -5.18
CA VAL A 108 -1.12 -22.56 -3.83
C VAL A 108 -0.28 -23.83 -3.66
N ASP A 109 0.16 -24.04 -2.42
CA ASP A 109 0.81 -25.27 -2.00
C ASP A 109 -0.21 -26.42 -1.81
N ALA A 110 0.27 -27.61 -1.47
CA ALA A 110 -0.56 -28.79 -1.26
C ALA A 110 -1.62 -28.64 -0.13
N ASN A 111 -1.48 -27.64 0.72
CA ASN A 111 -2.41 -27.33 1.80
C ASN A 111 -3.40 -26.21 1.42
N GLY A 112 -3.31 -25.66 0.22
CA GLY A 112 -4.19 -24.59 -0.29
C GLY A 112 -3.81 -23.20 0.17
N TYR A 113 -2.62 -22.99 0.70
CA TYR A 113 -2.07 -21.67 1.04
C TYR A 113 -1.22 -21.12 -0.08
N PHE A 114 -1.14 -19.81 -0.20
CA PHE A 114 -0.14 -19.17 -1.08
C PHE A 114 1.28 -19.61 -0.69
N PHE A 115 2.20 -19.61 -1.65
CA PHE A 115 3.61 -19.88 -1.41
C PHE A 115 4.25 -18.81 -0.51
N PRO A 116 5.30 -19.15 0.26
CA PRO A 116 5.90 -18.20 1.20
C PRO A 116 6.68 -17.06 0.52
N SER A 117 7.10 -17.23 -0.73
CA SER A 117 7.90 -16.24 -1.45
C SER A 117 7.56 -16.22 -2.94
N ALA A 118 7.96 -15.14 -3.63
CA ALA A 118 7.86 -15.04 -5.08
C ALA A 118 8.63 -16.16 -5.79
N GLU A 119 9.83 -16.49 -5.30
CA GLU A 119 10.64 -17.58 -5.86
C GLU A 119 9.90 -18.91 -5.79
N ALA A 120 9.34 -19.28 -4.63
CA ALA A 120 8.60 -20.52 -4.46
C ALA A 120 7.34 -20.55 -5.35
N LEU A 121 6.66 -19.42 -5.52
CA LEU A 121 5.53 -19.31 -6.44
C LEU A 121 5.98 -19.55 -7.89
N HIS A 122 7.06 -18.91 -8.34
CA HIS A 122 7.56 -19.08 -9.71
C HIS A 122 8.05 -20.50 -9.99
N GLN A 123 8.64 -21.20 -9.02
CA GLN A 123 9.01 -22.61 -9.14
C GLN A 123 7.81 -23.51 -9.38
N ASN A 124 6.61 -23.11 -8.97
CA ASN A 124 5.36 -23.82 -9.24
C ASN A 124 4.73 -23.46 -10.60
N HIS A 125 5.39 -22.66 -11.43
CA HIS A 125 4.90 -22.26 -12.76
C HIS A 125 3.47 -21.69 -12.75
N PRO A 126 3.23 -20.52 -12.11
CA PRO A 126 1.89 -19.95 -11.96
C PRO A 126 1.24 -19.66 -13.32
N ASP A 127 -0.02 -20.07 -13.49
CA ASP A 127 -0.83 -19.75 -14.65
C ASP A 127 -1.31 -18.31 -14.61
N LEU A 128 -1.07 -17.54 -15.66
CA LEU A 128 -1.40 -16.10 -15.70
C LEU A 128 -2.91 -15.83 -15.65
N GLY A 129 -3.74 -16.72 -16.17
CA GLY A 129 -5.21 -16.61 -16.05
C GLY A 129 -5.66 -16.80 -14.61
N GLN A 130 -4.98 -17.67 -13.85
CA GLN A 130 -5.24 -17.85 -12.42
C GLN A 130 -4.74 -16.67 -11.60
N VAL A 131 -3.59 -16.08 -11.95
CA VAL A 131 -3.12 -14.82 -11.35
C VAL A 131 -4.16 -13.72 -11.56
N GLU A 132 -4.65 -13.52 -12.79
CA GLU A 132 -5.71 -12.53 -13.04
C GLU A 132 -6.98 -12.84 -12.25
N THR A 133 -7.39 -14.09 -12.18
CA THR A 133 -8.58 -14.54 -11.44
C THR A 133 -8.46 -14.16 -9.95
N GLU A 134 -7.32 -14.42 -9.34
CA GLU A 134 -7.09 -14.10 -7.94
C GLU A 134 -7.01 -12.60 -7.67
N LEU A 135 -6.21 -11.86 -8.45
CA LEU A 135 -6.08 -10.41 -8.26
C LEU A 135 -7.44 -9.71 -8.46
N ARG A 136 -8.23 -10.15 -9.41
CA ARG A 136 -9.61 -9.67 -9.62
C ARG A 136 -10.51 -10.00 -8.43
N ALA A 137 -10.39 -11.19 -7.84
CA ALA A 137 -11.15 -11.59 -6.66
C ALA A 137 -10.80 -10.71 -5.44
N GLN A 138 -9.52 -10.39 -5.24
CA GLN A 138 -9.09 -9.47 -4.17
C GLN A 138 -9.67 -8.07 -4.37
N ILE A 139 -9.60 -7.52 -5.60
CA ILE A 139 -10.19 -6.21 -5.93
C ILE A 139 -11.71 -6.22 -5.68
N ASN A 140 -12.40 -7.23 -6.15
CA ASN A 140 -13.85 -7.35 -5.95
C ASN A 140 -14.20 -7.44 -4.45
N ARG A 141 -13.48 -8.22 -3.66
CA ARG A 141 -13.68 -8.30 -2.20
C ARG A 141 -13.49 -6.91 -1.55
N ALA A 142 -12.46 -6.18 -1.96
CA ALA A 142 -12.20 -4.83 -1.49
C ALA A 142 -13.35 -3.87 -1.82
N LEU A 143 -13.80 -3.84 -3.06
CA LEU A 143 -14.90 -2.98 -3.51
C LEU A 143 -16.23 -3.31 -2.83
N HIS A 144 -16.49 -4.60 -2.52
CA HIS A 144 -17.68 -5.04 -1.79
C HIS A 144 -17.58 -4.85 -0.27
N SER A 145 -16.44 -4.44 0.27
CA SER A 145 -16.27 -4.16 1.70
C SER A 145 -17.03 -2.92 2.19
N GLY A 146 -17.44 -2.05 1.26
CA GLY A 146 -18.06 -0.76 1.54
C GLY A 146 -17.05 0.36 1.84
N LEU A 147 -15.75 0.09 1.73
CA LEU A 147 -14.71 1.12 1.77
C LEU A 147 -14.61 1.86 0.42
N LYS A 148 -14.18 3.10 0.47
CA LYS A 148 -13.73 3.81 -0.72
C LYS A 148 -12.29 3.38 -1.01
N ILE A 149 -12.11 2.59 -2.06
CA ILE A 149 -10.80 2.15 -2.51
C ILE A 149 -10.19 3.18 -3.46
N ASP A 150 -8.94 3.55 -3.24
CA ASP A 150 -8.26 4.61 -3.98
C ASP A 150 -7.18 4.07 -4.93
N TYR A 151 -6.42 3.06 -4.51
CA TYR A 151 -5.26 2.57 -5.26
C TYR A 151 -5.00 1.07 -5.05
N VAL A 152 -4.07 0.55 -5.83
CA VAL A 152 -3.46 -0.77 -5.64
C VAL A 152 -1.95 -0.64 -5.46
N ASP A 153 -1.38 -1.49 -4.63
CA ASP A 153 0.04 -1.76 -4.48
C ASP A 153 0.26 -3.27 -4.30
N TYR A 154 1.33 -3.71 -3.64
CA TYR A 154 1.67 -5.13 -3.62
C TYR A 154 2.37 -5.55 -2.33
N HIS A 155 2.12 -6.78 -1.93
CA HIS A 155 2.80 -7.48 -0.86
C HIS A 155 4.08 -8.15 -1.39
N MET A 156 5.21 -7.97 -0.66
CA MET A 156 6.51 -8.63 -0.92
C MET A 156 7.07 -8.46 -2.35
N GLY A 157 6.67 -7.45 -3.11
CA GLY A 157 7.17 -7.25 -4.47
C GLY A 157 6.52 -8.15 -5.54
N THR A 158 6.00 -9.30 -5.20
CA THR A 158 5.65 -10.40 -6.10
C THR A 158 4.83 -10.01 -7.33
N VAL A 159 3.84 -9.12 -7.17
CA VAL A 159 2.99 -8.69 -8.29
C VAL A 159 3.69 -7.66 -9.18
N PHE A 160 4.53 -6.79 -8.61
CA PHE A 160 5.12 -5.66 -9.36
C PHE A 160 6.53 -5.98 -9.90
N ASP A 161 7.23 -6.94 -9.32
CA ASP A 161 8.58 -7.32 -9.75
C ASP A 161 8.56 -8.31 -10.93
N ASP A 162 7.42 -9.00 -11.17
CA ASP A 162 7.20 -9.80 -12.35
C ASP A 162 6.49 -8.99 -13.45
N PRO A 163 7.08 -8.81 -14.65
CA PRO A 163 6.49 -8.00 -15.72
C PRO A 163 5.12 -8.49 -16.21
N GLN A 164 4.85 -9.81 -16.16
CA GLN A 164 3.56 -10.38 -16.60
C GLN A 164 2.48 -10.16 -15.54
N PHE A 165 2.82 -10.31 -14.25
CA PHE A 165 1.90 -10.01 -13.15
C PHE A 165 1.61 -8.52 -13.06
N LEU A 166 2.63 -7.68 -13.25
CA LEU A 166 2.47 -6.23 -13.33
C LEU A 166 1.54 -5.81 -14.45
N ALA A 167 1.66 -6.42 -15.64
CA ALA A 167 0.75 -6.13 -16.75
C ALA A 167 -0.71 -6.49 -16.43
N ILE A 168 -0.95 -7.57 -15.68
CA ILE A 168 -2.27 -7.95 -15.19
C ILE A 168 -2.76 -6.92 -14.17
N ALA A 169 -1.95 -6.52 -13.21
CA ALA A 169 -2.31 -5.50 -12.21
C ALA A 169 -2.63 -4.16 -12.87
N GLU A 170 -1.86 -3.72 -13.87
CA GLU A 170 -2.13 -2.51 -14.66
C GLU A 170 -3.47 -2.58 -15.39
N LYS A 171 -3.76 -3.71 -16.04
CA LYS A 171 -5.04 -3.95 -16.71
C LYS A 171 -6.19 -3.80 -15.73
N LEU A 172 -6.10 -4.47 -14.58
CA LEU A 172 -7.13 -4.46 -13.56
C LEU A 172 -7.30 -3.07 -12.92
N ALA A 173 -6.20 -2.39 -12.57
CA ALA A 173 -6.27 -1.04 -12.00
C ALA A 173 -7.00 -0.08 -12.95
N ARG A 174 -6.71 -0.14 -14.26
CA ARG A 174 -7.42 0.68 -15.27
C ARG A 174 -8.88 0.30 -15.41
N GLU A 175 -9.19 -1.00 -15.43
CA GLU A 175 -10.56 -1.52 -15.55
C GLU A 175 -11.44 -1.07 -14.38
N TYR A 176 -10.89 -1.08 -13.16
CA TYR A 176 -11.62 -0.70 -11.95
C TYR A 176 -11.48 0.78 -11.57
N GLY A 177 -10.73 1.57 -12.34
CA GLY A 177 -10.54 2.99 -12.08
C GLY A 177 -9.76 3.27 -10.79
N LEU A 178 -8.74 2.47 -10.49
CA LEU A 178 -7.88 2.58 -9.31
C LEU A 178 -6.53 3.18 -9.68
N GLY A 179 -5.95 3.98 -8.76
CA GLY A 179 -4.56 4.41 -8.87
C GLY A 179 -3.59 3.25 -8.70
N MET A 180 -2.34 3.44 -9.13
CA MET A 180 -1.26 2.48 -8.87
C MET A 180 -0.09 3.19 -8.21
N MET A 181 0.46 2.59 -7.17
CA MET A 181 1.67 3.07 -6.51
C MET A 181 2.83 3.15 -7.50
N GLY A 182 3.59 4.26 -7.46
CA GLY A 182 4.72 4.51 -8.37
C GLY A 182 4.33 5.13 -9.72
N TYR A 183 3.04 5.21 -10.07
CA TYR A 183 2.56 5.62 -11.39
C TYR A 183 2.27 7.12 -11.54
N PHE A 184 2.46 7.89 -10.49
CA PHE A 184 2.25 9.35 -10.45
C PHE A 184 3.57 10.12 -10.28
N GLY A 185 4.71 9.47 -10.55
CA GLY A 185 6.03 10.03 -10.28
C GLY A 185 6.39 10.02 -8.79
N ASP A 186 5.66 9.25 -8.01
CA ASP A 186 5.93 9.03 -6.61
C ASP A 186 7.07 8.02 -6.42
N THR A 187 8.00 8.37 -5.54
CA THR A 187 9.13 7.52 -5.15
C THR A 187 8.93 6.98 -3.75
N ARG A 188 9.16 5.69 -3.55
CA ARG A 188 8.95 5.03 -2.27
C ARG A 188 10.26 4.64 -1.61
N GLU A 189 10.32 4.76 -0.31
CA GLU A 189 11.37 4.19 0.52
C GLU A 189 10.78 3.60 1.81
N ASN A 190 11.45 2.57 2.33
CA ASN A 190 11.27 2.07 3.69
C ASN A 190 12.63 2.19 4.41
N PRO A 191 13.01 3.40 4.83
CA PRO A 191 14.33 3.68 5.37
C PRO A 191 14.59 2.99 6.72
N GLN A 192 13.53 2.54 7.36
CA GLN A 192 13.57 1.93 8.68
C GLN A 192 13.52 0.40 8.66
N TYR A 193 13.28 -0.23 7.51
CA TYR A 193 13.04 -1.68 7.44
C TYR A 193 14.21 -2.49 8.03
N ASP A 194 15.42 -2.22 7.57
CA ASP A 194 16.65 -2.92 8.01
C ASP A 194 17.28 -2.32 9.29
N ALA A 195 16.75 -1.21 9.79
CA ALA A 195 17.26 -0.57 10.99
C ALA A 195 16.87 -1.36 12.25
N ALA A 196 17.78 -1.44 13.23
CA ALA A 196 17.43 -1.99 14.53
C ALA A 196 16.24 -1.23 15.14
N PRO A 197 15.36 -1.88 15.93
CA PRO A 197 14.18 -1.23 16.50
C PRO A 197 14.46 0.12 17.19
N SER A 198 15.55 0.23 17.94
CA SER A 198 15.97 1.47 18.61
C SER A 198 16.46 2.57 17.67
N ALA A 199 16.85 2.25 16.45
CA ALA A 199 17.39 3.19 15.46
C ALA A 199 16.35 3.65 14.42
N LYS A 200 15.16 3.05 14.40
CA LYS A 200 14.15 3.32 13.37
C LYS A 200 13.70 4.78 13.35
N THR A 201 13.54 5.41 14.50
CA THR A 201 13.21 6.85 14.59
C THR A 201 14.28 7.73 13.93
N ASP A 202 15.56 7.47 14.18
CA ASP A 202 16.64 8.22 13.55
C ASP A 202 16.69 8.00 12.04
N SER A 203 16.44 6.77 11.60
CA SER A 203 16.37 6.40 10.19
C SER A 203 15.27 7.17 9.44
N VAL A 204 14.06 7.25 10.03
CA VAL A 204 12.94 8.00 9.44
C VAL A 204 13.21 9.50 9.42
N ILE A 205 13.85 10.07 10.46
CA ILE A 205 14.25 11.49 10.49
C ILE A 205 15.27 11.76 9.39
N ALA A 206 16.30 10.92 9.25
CA ALA A 206 17.30 11.05 8.20
C ALA A 206 16.67 10.96 6.79
N PHE A 207 15.62 10.14 6.62
CA PHE A 207 14.84 10.12 5.39
C PHE A 207 14.13 11.46 5.15
N VAL A 208 13.42 11.99 6.15
CA VAL A 208 12.74 13.30 6.06
C VAL A 208 13.72 14.41 5.67
N ASP A 209 14.92 14.39 6.23
CA ASP A 209 15.95 15.42 5.98
C ASP A 209 16.47 15.42 4.53
N ARG A 210 16.43 14.29 3.82
CA ARG A 210 16.92 14.16 2.43
C ARG A 210 15.84 14.22 1.36
N LEU A 211 14.57 14.39 1.71
CA LEU A 211 13.47 14.42 0.74
C LEU A 211 13.65 15.55 -0.28
N HIS A 212 13.29 15.24 -1.52
CA HIS A 212 13.39 16.15 -2.66
C HIS A 212 12.00 16.68 -3.09
N PRO A 213 11.93 17.77 -3.84
CA PRO A 213 10.69 18.21 -4.47
C PRO A 213 10.04 17.06 -5.25
N GLY A 214 8.73 16.96 -5.17
CA GLY A 214 7.96 15.87 -5.77
C GLY A 214 7.18 15.06 -4.75
N TYR A 215 6.71 13.89 -5.16
CA TYR A 215 5.92 12.99 -4.34
C TYR A 215 6.81 11.90 -3.75
N ASN A 216 6.96 11.90 -2.43
CA ASN A 216 7.77 10.94 -1.70
C ASN A 216 6.85 10.06 -0.84
N VAL A 217 7.10 8.77 -0.79
CA VAL A 217 6.31 7.81 -0.01
C VAL A 217 7.19 7.15 1.05
N LEU A 218 6.84 7.37 2.30
CA LEU A 218 7.36 6.61 3.43
C LEU A 218 6.52 5.35 3.59
N VAL A 219 7.08 4.20 3.32
CA VAL A 219 6.46 2.90 3.61
C VAL A 219 6.75 2.52 5.05
N THR A 220 5.74 1.98 5.74
CA THR A 220 5.89 1.48 7.10
C THR A 220 5.03 0.22 7.30
N HIS A 221 5.51 -0.69 8.16
CA HIS A 221 4.83 -1.92 8.55
C HIS A 221 4.63 -1.91 10.06
N VAL A 222 3.60 -1.21 10.52
CA VAL A 222 3.36 -1.05 11.97
C VAL A 222 2.80 -2.33 12.60
N GLY A 223 3.14 -2.56 13.86
CA GLY A 223 2.61 -3.66 14.66
C GLY A 223 2.82 -3.41 16.15
N ILE A 224 1.99 -4.01 17.00
CA ILE A 224 2.18 -4.00 18.44
C ILE A 224 3.04 -5.18 18.83
N ASP A 225 4.13 -4.94 19.59
CA ASP A 225 4.95 -6.00 20.18
C ASP A 225 4.17 -6.67 21.32
N ASN A 226 3.64 -7.84 21.00
CA ASN A 226 2.86 -8.64 21.93
C ASN A 226 2.98 -10.15 21.61
N ALA A 227 2.29 -10.99 22.37
CA ALA A 227 2.34 -12.44 22.23
C ALA A 227 1.80 -12.96 20.89
N GLU A 228 0.80 -12.28 20.28
CA GLU A 228 0.27 -12.66 18.96
C GLU A 228 1.33 -12.41 17.88
N LEU A 229 1.81 -11.16 17.76
CA LEU A 229 2.78 -10.81 16.72
C LEU A 229 4.13 -11.51 16.93
N GLY A 230 4.52 -11.73 18.19
CA GLY A 230 5.73 -12.49 18.55
C GLY A 230 5.66 -13.99 18.21
N ALA A 231 4.45 -14.54 18.00
CA ALA A 231 4.27 -15.92 17.57
C ALA A 231 4.37 -16.10 16.05
N LEU A 232 4.37 -15.00 15.27
CA LEU A 232 4.50 -15.05 13.81
C LEU A 232 5.96 -15.22 13.43
N VAL A 233 6.24 -16.29 12.68
CA VAL A 233 7.60 -16.63 12.22
C VAL A 233 7.63 -16.48 10.71
N ASP A 234 8.38 -15.50 10.21
CA ASP A 234 8.64 -15.34 8.78
C ASP A 234 9.55 -16.46 8.29
N MET A 235 9.10 -17.17 7.24
CA MET A 235 9.84 -18.30 6.66
C MET A 235 10.99 -17.86 5.76
N ASN A 236 11.04 -16.59 5.35
CA ASN A 236 12.05 -16.06 4.43
C ASN A 236 13.13 -15.25 5.13
N THR A 237 12.89 -14.80 6.36
CA THR A 237 13.76 -13.88 7.08
C THR A 237 14.48 -14.57 8.23
N SER A 238 15.75 -14.26 8.42
CA SER A 238 16.60 -14.79 9.48
C SER A 238 17.37 -13.65 10.18
N GLY A 239 17.99 -13.96 11.32
CA GLY A 239 18.77 -12.98 12.06
C GLY A 239 17.92 -11.93 12.79
N PRO A 240 18.43 -10.70 12.99
CA PRO A 240 17.73 -9.66 13.75
C PRO A 240 16.36 -9.26 13.20
N LEU A 241 16.16 -9.34 11.87
CA LEU A 241 14.88 -9.06 11.22
C LEU A 241 13.82 -10.14 11.49
N ALA A 242 14.23 -11.33 11.94
CA ALA A 242 13.28 -12.40 12.31
C ALA A 242 12.40 -12.03 13.51
N ASP A 243 12.82 -11.07 14.35
CA ASP A 243 11.97 -10.51 15.43
C ASP A 243 11.04 -9.44 14.89
N MET A 244 10.08 -9.88 14.05
CA MET A 244 9.12 -8.99 13.39
C MET A 244 8.24 -8.22 14.37
N SER A 245 7.95 -8.77 15.54
CA SER A 245 7.16 -8.10 16.56
C SER A 245 7.83 -6.80 17.02
N ARG A 246 9.08 -6.86 17.42
CA ARG A 246 9.86 -5.68 17.83
C ARG A 246 10.16 -4.75 16.67
N ASN A 247 10.42 -5.31 15.48
CA ASN A 247 10.68 -4.49 14.30
C ASN A 247 9.47 -3.65 13.94
N ARG A 248 8.27 -4.22 13.92
CA ARG A 248 7.03 -3.51 13.59
C ARG A 248 6.61 -2.52 14.70
N GLN A 249 6.84 -2.85 15.96
CA GLN A 249 6.68 -1.89 17.07
C GLN A 249 7.62 -0.70 16.90
N GLY A 250 8.88 -0.94 16.55
CA GLY A 250 9.85 0.13 16.32
C GLY A 250 9.46 1.04 15.14
N GLU A 251 8.81 0.49 14.10
CA GLU A 251 8.24 1.29 13.00
C GLU A 251 7.06 2.16 13.47
N LEU A 252 6.17 1.59 14.28
CA LEU A 252 5.08 2.36 14.92
C LEU A 252 5.64 3.50 15.76
N ASP A 253 6.57 3.19 16.67
CA ASP A 253 7.19 4.16 17.56
C ASP A 253 7.87 5.30 16.78
N ALA A 254 8.53 4.97 15.66
CA ALA A 254 9.21 5.95 14.82
C ALA A 254 8.22 6.95 14.21
N VAL A 255 7.18 6.47 13.51
CA VAL A 255 6.24 7.34 12.77
C VAL A 255 5.24 8.07 13.68
N THR A 256 5.04 7.59 14.92
CA THR A 256 4.20 8.26 15.91
C THR A 256 4.98 9.19 16.83
N SER A 257 6.33 9.19 16.76
CA SER A 257 7.17 9.95 17.66
C SER A 257 7.01 11.47 17.53
N PRO A 258 7.13 12.23 18.63
CA PRO A 258 7.19 13.70 18.55
C PRO A 258 8.37 14.20 17.70
N ARG A 259 9.48 13.46 17.64
CA ARG A 259 10.66 13.78 16.84
C ARG A 259 10.37 13.72 15.34
N PHE A 260 9.64 12.69 14.87
CA PHE A 260 9.21 12.61 13.48
C PHE A 260 8.29 13.78 13.10
N ARG A 261 7.30 14.10 13.96
CA ARG A 261 6.41 15.25 13.74
C ARG A 261 7.20 16.56 13.64
N ALA A 262 8.18 16.76 14.54
CA ALA A 262 9.04 17.95 14.53
C ALA A 262 9.88 18.03 13.24
N ALA A 263 10.43 16.93 12.75
CA ALA A 263 11.20 16.87 11.52
C ALA A 263 10.33 17.23 10.30
N VAL A 264 9.13 16.65 10.19
CA VAL A 264 8.17 16.96 9.12
C VAL A 264 7.79 18.46 9.13
N ALA A 265 7.47 19.00 10.30
CA ALA A 265 7.10 20.41 10.45
C ALA A 265 8.29 21.35 10.13
N GLY A 266 9.50 21.01 10.58
CA GLY A 266 10.72 21.78 10.33
C GLY A 266 11.08 21.87 8.85
N ARG A 267 10.81 20.82 8.08
CA ARG A 267 11.04 20.77 6.62
C ARG A 267 9.88 21.36 5.80
N LYS A 268 8.80 21.81 6.44
CA LYS A 268 7.59 22.35 5.78
C LYS A 268 7.04 21.41 4.71
N LEU A 269 7.05 20.11 4.96
CA LEU A 269 6.54 19.11 4.04
C LEU A 269 5.01 19.19 3.95
N HIS A 270 4.49 18.95 2.74
CA HIS A 270 3.06 18.79 2.51
C HIS A 270 2.68 17.32 2.72
N LEU A 271 2.11 17.00 3.88
CA LEU A 271 1.57 15.66 4.11
C LEU A 271 0.28 15.49 3.32
N ILE A 272 0.23 14.45 2.48
CA ILE A 272 -0.95 14.08 1.70
C ILE A 272 -1.17 12.58 1.75
N THR A 273 -2.36 12.14 1.35
CA THR A 273 -2.68 10.72 1.14
C THR A 273 -2.60 10.36 -0.35
N TYR A 274 -2.58 9.05 -0.68
CA TYR A 274 -2.70 8.60 -2.08
C TYR A 274 -3.99 9.10 -2.73
N ARG A 275 -5.10 9.18 -1.99
CA ARG A 275 -6.36 9.77 -2.48
C ARG A 275 -6.16 11.20 -2.96
N GLN A 276 -5.45 12.01 -2.18
CA GLN A 276 -5.15 13.41 -2.53
C GLN A 276 -4.19 13.48 -3.72
N LEU A 277 -3.14 12.66 -3.76
CA LEU A 277 -2.25 12.56 -4.93
C LEU A 277 -3.03 12.25 -6.21
N ILE A 278 -3.90 11.23 -6.17
CA ILE A 278 -4.73 10.85 -7.32
C ILE A 278 -5.69 11.97 -7.71
N ALA A 279 -6.29 12.66 -6.74
CA ALA A 279 -7.16 13.80 -7.02
C ALA A 279 -6.42 14.98 -7.66
N MET A 280 -5.17 15.23 -7.27
CA MET A 280 -4.32 16.30 -7.84
C MET A 280 -3.86 15.99 -9.26
N GLN A 281 -3.50 14.74 -9.55
CA GLN A 281 -2.92 14.33 -10.84
C GLN A 281 -3.97 13.83 -11.84
N GLY A 282 -5.04 13.20 -11.34
CA GLY A 282 -6.01 12.45 -12.15
C GLY A 282 -5.50 11.06 -12.56
N LEU A 283 -6.39 10.10 -12.68
CA LEU A 283 -6.03 8.74 -13.11
C LEU A 283 -5.44 8.67 -14.51
N SER A 284 -5.78 9.62 -15.39
CA SER A 284 -5.22 9.72 -16.74
C SER A 284 -3.73 10.06 -16.75
N ALA A 285 -3.18 10.57 -15.64
CA ALA A 285 -1.76 10.86 -15.49
C ALA A 285 -0.90 9.62 -15.17
N MET A 286 -1.52 8.48 -14.81
CA MET A 286 -0.76 7.25 -14.53
C MET A 286 0.18 6.87 -15.67
N ARG A 287 1.45 6.71 -15.36
CA ARG A 287 2.50 6.25 -16.28
C ARG A 287 3.36 5.21 -15.58
N ARG A 288 3.68 4.12 -16.29
CA ARG A 288 4.63 3.16 -15.77
C ARG A 288 5.95 3.87 -15.44
N PRO A 289 6.54 3.64 -14.26
CA PRO A 289 7.86 4.18 -13.95
C PRO A 289 8.87 3.79 -15.03
N ARG A 290 9.76 4.72 -15.36
CA ARG A 290 10.92 4.38 -16.20
C ARG A 290 11.90 3.64 -15.29
N GLY A 291 12.26 2.42 -15.65
CA GLY A 291 13.27 1.63 -14.97
C GLY A 291 14.65 2.27 -15.03
#